data_1b7589cae25128e7598e0d53ab5d2182
#
_entry.id   1b7589cae25128e7598e0d53ab5d2182
#
_cell.length_a   1.000
_cell.length_b   1.000
_cell.length_c   1.000
_cell.angle_alpha   90.00
_cell.angle_beta   90.00
_cell.angle_gamma   90.00
#
_symmetry.space_group_name_H-M   'P 1'
#
loop_
_entity.id
_entity.type
_entity.pdbx_description
1 polymer ?
#
loop_
_entity_poly.entity_id
_entity_poly.type
_entity_poly.pdbx_seq_one_letter_code
_entity_poly.pdbx_strand_id
1 'polypeptide(L)'
;MRRASVIALAAAGPLAVALLRLVLPYYSSTGNREAAAAVAANGAAESLVLWLGFIAVLTLAPGLYAIRDRMPAGRLRTTAFTLATIGYLCLPGLLAVDLLLWVGTNQGLPVATVAELADGVHPSAMVAMGLFVPTHILGIVLIGTLALRSRLLPRTVAWMLIISQPLHLASVLSGLPTLDFVAWSSTALGMAWLAATLPPVERMGHDDSAVLAHANGG
;
A
#
# COMPACT_ATOMS: atom_id res chain seq x y z
N MET A 1 -14.72 14.94 -4.84
CA MET A 1 -14.77 13.58 -5.45
C MET A 1 -16.07 12.89 -5.06
N ARG A 2 -16.69 12.11 -5.96
CA ARG A 2 -17.85 11.27 -5.65
C ARG A 2 -17.46 10.18 -4.64
N ARG A 3 -18.35 9.82 -3.71
CA ARG A 3 -18.08 8.81 -2.67
C ARG A 3 -17.55 7.48 -3.24
N ALA A 4 -18.16 7.02 -4.33
CA ALA A 4 -17.72 5.79 -5.01
C ALA A 4 -16.26 5.86 -5.50
N SER A 5 -15.82 7.01 -6.04
CA SER A 5 -14.44 7.19 -6.48
C SER A 5 -13.44 7.15 -5.33
N VAL A 6 -13.81 7.66 -4.15
CA VAL A 6 -12.95 7.61 -2.95
C VAL A 6 -12.82 6.18 -2.44
N ILE A 7 -13.93 5.44 -2.41
CA ILE A 7 -13.95 4.01 -2.01
C ILE A 7 -13.07 3.20 -2.97
N ALA A 8 -13.28 3.36 -4.28
CA ALA A 8 -12.50 2.66 -5.29
C ALA A 8 -11.00 2.97 -5.17
N LEU A 9 -10.64 4.24 -5.01
CA LEU A 9 -9.24 4.65 -4.87
C LEU A 9 -8.59 4.10 -3.59
N ALA A 10 -9.31 4.10 -2.47
CA ALA A 10 -8.81 3.58 -1.20
C ALA A 10 -8.60 2.05 -1.22
N ALA A 11 -9.40 1.32 -2.01
CA ALA A 11 -9.32 -0.13 -2.13
C ALA A 11 -8.34 -0.61 -3.20
N ALA A 12 -8.23 0.12 -4.32
CA ALA A 12 -7.54 -0.35 -5.53
C ALA A 12 -6.06 -0.68 -5.28
N GLY A 13 -5.35 0.20 -4.56
CA GLY A 13 -3.93 -0.02 -4.26
C GLY A 13 -3.67 -1.28 -3.42
N PRO A 14 -4.28 -1.41 -2.24
CA PRO A 14 -4.11 -2.61 -1.44
C PRO A 14 -4.58 -3.89 -2.15
N LEU A 15 -5.64 -3.83 -2.96
CA LEU A 15 -6.11 -4.98 -3.73
C LEU A 15 -5.12 -5.35 -4.85
N ALA A 16 -4.54 -4.36 -5.53
CA ALA A 16 -3.50 -4.60 -6.52
C ALA A 16 -2.28 -5.29 -5.90
N VAL A 17 -1.85 -4.85 -4.70
CA VAL A 17 -0.78 -5.54 -3.95
C VAL A 17 -1.20 -6.96 -3.56
N ALA A 18 -2.42 -7.18 -3.09
CA ALA A 18 -2.90 -8.51 -2.76
C ALA A 18 -2.76 -9.48 -3.95
N LEU A 19 -3.24 -9.06 -5.12
CA LEU A 19 -3.15 -9.87 -6.35
C LEU A 19 -1.69 -10.07 -6.79
N LEU A 20 -0.88 -9.00 -6.72
CA LEU A 20 0.55 -9.06 -7.01
C LEU A 20 1.24 -10.13 -6.17
N ARG A 21 1.00 -10.14 -4.84
CA ARG A 21 1.62 -11.11 -3.92
C ARG A 21 1.22 -12.56 -4.21
N LEU A 22 0.02 -12.77 -4.76
CA LEU A 22 -0.46 -14.11 -5.13
C LEU A 22 0.21 -14.65 -6.40
N VAL A 23 0.55 -13.76 -7.35
CA VAL A 23 1.10 -14.14 -8.66
C VAL A 23 2.62 -14.00 -8.75
N LEU A 24 3.27 -13.44 -7.74
CA LEU A 24 4.71 -13.20 -7.71
C LEU A 24 5.50 -14.51 -7.87
N PRO A 25 6.30 -14.70 -8.92
CA PRO A 25 6.92 -16.00 -9.23
C PRO A 25 8.01 -16.42 -8.25
N TYR A 26 8.61 -15.47 -7.52
CA TYR A 26 9.72 -15.72 -6.59
C TYR A 26 9.40 -15.37 -5.13
N TYR A 27 8.12 -15.50 -4.73
CA TYR A 27 7.67 -15.15 -3.38
C TYR A 27 8.51 -15.75 -2.24
N SER A 28 8.99 -16.99 -2.42
CA SER A 28 9.78 -17.73 -1.43
C SER A 28 11.26 -17.82 -1.78
N SER A 29 11.75 -17.03 -2.76
CA SER A 29 13.18 -17.07 -3.15
C SER A 29 14.06 -16.56 -2.01
N THR A 30 15.26 -17.15 -1.88
CA THR A 30 16.24 -16.79 -0.86
C THR A 30 17.30 -15.80 -1.38
N GLY A 31 17.27 -15.46 -2.68
CA GLY A 31 18.22 -14.51 -3.27
C GLY A 31 17.91 -14.17 -4.73
N ASN A 32 18.65 -13.19 -5.27
CA ASN A 32 18.42 -12.67 -6.63
C ASN A 32 18.64 -13.70 -7.73
N ARG A 33 19.47 -14.72 -7.51
CA ARG A 33 19.66 -15.80 -8.50
C ARG A 33 18.42 -16.68 -8.64
N GLU A 34 17.79 -17.03 -7.52
CA GLU A 34 16.55 -17.80 -7.52
C GLU A 34 15.39 -16.97 -8.08
N ALA A 35 15.32 -15.67 -7.70
CA ALA A 35 14.34 -14.75 -8.24
C ALA A 35 14.48 -14.60 -9.76
N ALA A 36 15.70 -14.38 -10.29
CA ALA A 36 15.95 -14.29 -11.72
C ALA A 36 15.58 -15.58 -12.46
N ALA A 37 15.87 -16.75 -11.88
CA ALA A 37 15.48 -18.05 -12.47
C ALA A 37 13.97 -18.24 -12.50
N ALA A 38 13.27 -17.85 -11.45
CA ALA A 38 11.82 -17.92 -11.37
C ALA A 38 11.13 -16.96 -12.37
N VAL A 39 11.66 -15.74 -12.52
CA VAL A 39 11.19 -14.77 -13.53
C VAL A 39 11.47 -15.28 -14.95
N ALA A 40 12.65 -15.84 -15.23
CA ALA A 40 12.95 -16.44 -16.51
C ALA A 40 12.00 -17.56 -16.91
N ALA A 41 11.56 -18.36 -15.92
CA ALA A 41 10.59 -19.43 -16.13
C ALA A 41 9.15 -18.94 -16.27
N ASN A 42 8.81 -17.77 -15.71
CA ASN A 42 7.43 -17.25 -15.58
C ASN A 42 7.32 -15.77 -15.96
N GLY A 43 7.91 -15.35 -17.08
CA GLY A 43 7.95 -13.94 -17.50
C GLY A 43 6.57 -13.28 -17.66
N ALA A 44 5.54 -14.05 -18.01
CA ALA A 44 4.16 -13.54 -18.09
C ALA A 44 3.59 -13.19 -16.70
N ALA A 45 3.88 -14.00 -15.67
CA ALA A 45 3.48 -13.70 -14.30
C ALA A 45 4.20 -12.44 -13.78
N GLU A 46 5.50 -12.32 -14.07
CA GLU A 46 6.28 -11.13 -13.70
C GLU A 46 5.76 -9.87 -14.41
N SER A 47 5.39 -9.96 -15.69
CA SER A 47 4.75 -8.85 -16.39
C SER A 47 3.45 -8.41 -15.70
N LEU A 48 2.65 -9.36 -15.22
CA LEU A 48 1.44 -9.06 -14.45
C LEU A 48 1.77 -8.39 -13.10
N VAL A 49 2.83 -8.86 -12.42
CA VAL A 49 3.35 -8.23 -11.19
C VAL A 49 3.69 -6.75 -11.43
N LEU A 50 4.39 -6.45 -12.52
CA LEU A 50 4.74 -5.06 -12.87
C LEU A 50 3.51 -4.19 -13.13
N TRP A 51 2.49 -4.70 -13.84
CA TRP A 51 1.24 -3.97 -14.04
C TRP A 51 0.46 -3.74 -12.75
N LEU A 52 0.36 -4.75 -11.90
CA LEU A 52 -0.30 -4.61 -10.59
C LEU A 52 0.47 -3.65 -9.68
N GLY A 53 1.80 -3.73 -9.70
CA GLY A 53 2.67 -2.81 -8.99
C GLY A 53 2.50 -1.37 -9.46
N PHE A 54 2.39 -1.13 -10.76
CA PHE A 54 2.10 0.19 -11.33
C PHE A 54 0.75 0.74 -10.85
N ILE A 55 -0.31 -0.08 -10.87
CA ILE A 55 -1.63 0.29 -10.32
C ILE A 55 -1.50 0.62 -8.83
N ALA A 56 -0.75 -0.17 -8.07
CA ALA A 56 -0.53 0.06 -6.65
C ALA A 56 0.17 1.41 -6.40
N VAL A 57 1.24 1.73 -7.12
CA VAL A 57 1.96 3.02 -7.03
C VAL A 57 1.02 4.19 -7.28
N LEU A 58 0.19 4.10 -8.32
CA LEU A 58 -0.74 5.18 -8.69
C LEU A 58 -1.90 5.37 -7.72
N THR A 59 -2.25 4.35 -6.91
CA THR A 59 -3.49 4.38 -6.12
C THR A 59 -3.28 4.35 -4.61
N LEU A 60 -2.18 3.79 -4.10
CA LEU A 60 -1.94 3.68 -2.65
C LEU A 60 -1.85 5.04 -1.96
N ALA A 61 -0.95 5.92 -2.39
CA ALA A 61 -0.80 7.23 -1.78
C ALA A 61 -2.01 8.14 -2.03
N PRO A 62 -2.55 8.27 -3.26
CA PRO A 62 -3.79 9.00 -3.49
C PRO A 62 -4.98 8.48 -2.69
N GLY A 63 -5.09 7.16 -2.50
CA GLY A 63 -6.12 6.54 -1.66
C GLY A 63 -6.02 6.97 -0.19
N LEU A 64 -4.81 7.05 0.35
CA LEU A 64 -4.58 7.61 1.69
C LEU A 64 -5.01 9.07 1.79
N TYR A 65 -4.59 9.91 0.85
CA TYR A 65 -4.94 11.34 0.85
C TYR A 65 -6.45 11.57 0.72
N ALA A 66 -7.15 10.74 -0.05
CA ALA A 66 -8.60 10.84 -0.22
C ALA A 66 -9.40 10.64 1.08
N ILE A 67 -8.83 9.96 2.08
CA ILE A 67 -9.48 9.71 3.38
C ILE A 67 -8.90 10.54 4.51
N ARG A 68 -7.64 11.00 4.41
CA ARG A 68 -6.88 11.65 5.49
C ARG A 68 -7.64 12.80 6.13
N ASP A 69 -8.08 13.76 5.34
CA ASP A 69 -8.64 15.01 5.85
C ASP A 69 -10.08 14.87 6.39
N ARG A 70 -10.65 13.68 6.19
CA ARG A 70 -11.95 13.29 6.74
C ARG A 70 -11.85 12.58 8.10
N MET A 71 -10.63 12.20 8.50
CA MET A 71 -10.37 11.58 9.80
C MET A 71 -10.10 12.64 10.88
N PRO A 72 -10.39 12.32 12.17
CA PRO A 72 -10.15 13.25 13.27
C PRO A 72 -8.73 13.79 13.27
N ALA A 73 -8.61 15.11 13.39
CA ALA A 73 -7.31 15.78 13.44
C ALA A 73 -6.52 15.39 14.70
N GLY A 74 -5.19 15.45 14.62
CA GLY A 74 -4.33 15.19 15.76
C GLY A 74 -3.02 14.50 15.37
N ARG A 75 -2.13 14.39 16.36
CA ARG A 75 -0.79 13.79 16.16
C ARG A 75 -0.86 12.36 15.62
N LEU A 76 -1.78 11.54 16.13
CA LEU A 76 -1.93 10.15 15.67
C LEU A 76 -2.27 10.08 14.18
N ARG A 77 -3.21 10.93 13.69
CA ARG A 77 -3.52 11.02 12.25
C ARG A 77 -2.29 11.39 11.45
N THR A 78 -1.61 12.47 11.85
CA THR A 78 -0.42 12.96 11.13
C THR A 78 0.64 11.87 11.05
N THR A 79 1.01 11.24 12.17
CA THR A 79 2.02 10.18 12.20
C THR A 79 1.61 8.97 11.35
N ALA A 80 0.37 8.49 11.49
CA ALA A 80 -0.14 7.34 10.77
C ALA A 80 -0.06 7.54 9.24
N PHE A 81 -0.58 8.67 8.76
CA PHE A 81 -0.60 8.97 7.32
C PHE A 81 0.78 9.31 6.77
N THR A 82 1.64 9.98 7.55
CA THR A 82 3.03 10.23 7.14
C THR A 82 3.79 8.92 6.96
N LEU A 83 3.73 8.01 7.93
CA LEU A 83 4.41 6.72 7.84
C LEU A 83 3.88 5.88 6.67
N ALA A 84 2.56 5.74 6.53
CA ALA A 84 1.97 5.00 5.41
C ALA A 84 2.37 5.62 4.06
N THR A 85 2.39 6.95 3.94
CA THR A 85 2.79 7.64 2.72
C THR A 85 4.26 7.41 2.39
N ILE A 86 5.17 7.53 3.38
CA ILE A 86 6.60 7.25 3.18
C ILE A 86 6.77 5.81 2.66
N GLY A 87 6.13 4.84 3.32
CA GLY A 87 6.19 3.46 2.86
C GLY A 87 5.73 3.31 1.42
N TYR A 88 4.56 3.82 1.07
CA TYR A 88 4.02 3.67 -0.28
C TYR A 88 4.83 4.39 -1.36
N LEU A 89 5.47 5.51 -1.03
CA LEU A 89 6.39 6.21 -1.94
C LEU A 89 7.71 5.44 -2.14
N CYS A 90 8.03 4.48 -1.28
CA CYS A 90 9.19 3.60 -1.46
C CYS A 90 8.90 2.41 -2.40
N LEU A 91 7.64 2.11 -2.71
CA LEU A 91 7.26 0.99 -3.58
C LEU A 91 7.91 1.02 -4.97
N PRO A 92 8.08 2.17 -5.66
CA PRO A 92 8.82 2.23 -6.93
C PRO A 92 10.25 1.67 -6.84
N GLY A 93 10.91 1.81 -5.69
CA GLY A 93 12.25 1.24 -5.48
C GLY A 93 12.27 -0.30 -5.51
N LEU A 94 11.19 -0.93 -5.01
CA LEU A 94 11.03 -2.39 -5.09
C LEU A 94 10.74 -2.81 -6.53
N LEU A 95 9.79 -2.13 -7.19
CA LEU A 95 9.42 -2.42 -8.57
C LEU A 95 10.58 -2.21 -9.57
N ALA A 96 11.55 -1.37 -9.24
CA ALA A 96 12.73 -1.19 -10.06
C ALA A 96 13.58 -2.48 -10.12
N VAL A 97 13.64 -3.26 -9.05
CA VAL A 97 14.31 -4.56 -9.02
C VAL A 97 13.52 -5.58 -9.85
N ASP A 98 12.20 -5.64 -9.66
CA ASP A 98 11.31 -6.51 -10.44
C ASP A 98 11.44 -6.20 -11.95
N LEU A 99 11.43 -4.92 -12.31
CA LEU A 99 11.60 -4.49 -13.70
C LEU A 99 12.96 -4.90 -14.28
N LEU A 100 14.03 -4.79 -13.49
CA LEU A 100 15.37 -5.21 -13.90
C LEU A 100 15.42 -6.73 -14.15
N LEU A 101 14.86 -7.52 -13.24
CA LEU A 101 14.75 -8.97 -13.40
C LEU A 101 13.97 -9.33 -14.68
N TRP A 102 12.82 -8.69 -14.90
CA TRP A 102 12.00 -8.93 -16.09
C TRP A 102 12.71 -8.53 -17.39
N VAL A 103 13.31 -7.33 -17.45
CA VAL A 103 14.01 -6.84 -18.65
C VAL A 103 15.20 -7.75 -18.99
N GLY A 104 16.03 -8.08 -18.00
CA GLY A 104 17.21 -8.91 -18.21
C GLY A 104 16.85 -10.31 -18.73
N THR A 105 15.87 -10.95 -18.10
CA THR A 105 15.42 -12.31 -18.51
C THR A 105 14.70 -12.30 -19.85
N ASN A 106 13.86 -11.28 -20.12
CA ASN A 106 13.13 -11.15 -21.39
C ASN A 106 14.05 -10.84 -22.58
N GLN A 107 15.22 -10.24 -22.34
CA GLN A 107 16.26 -10.04 -23.36
C GLN A 107 17.19 -11.25 -23.52
N GLY A 108 16.95 -12.33 -22.80
CA GLY A 108 17.72 -13.57 -22.90
C GLY A 108 19.09 -13.49 -22.24
N LEU A 109 19.32 -12.55 -21.32
CA LEU A 109 20.56 -12.53 -20.54
C LEU A 109 20.66 -13.79 -19.65
N PRO A 110 21.87 -14.32 -19.42
CA PRO A 110 22.07 -15.41 -18.49
C PRO A 110 21.56 -15.07 -17.09
N VAL A 111 20.88 -16.01 -16.43
CA VAL A 111 20.33 -15.83 -15.08
C VAL A 111 21.37 -15.31 -14.09
N ALA A 112 22.61 -15.77 -14.18
CA ALA A 112 23.70 -15.30 -13.33
C ALA A 112 23.98 -13.80 -13.54
N THR A 113 24.01 -13.34 -14.79
CA THR A 113 24.22 -11.92 -15.11
C THR A 113 23.06 -11.05 -14.60
N VAL A 114 21.82 -11.52 -14.76
CA VAL A 114 20.64 -10.79 -14.24
C VAL A 114 20.68 -10.69 -12.70
N ALA A 115 21.10 -11.76 -12.03
CA ALA A 115 21.27 -11.77 -10.58
C ALA A 115 22.35 -10.79 -10.13
N GLU A 116 23.52 -10.79 -10.80
CA GLU A 116 24.61 -9.84 -10.51
C GLU A 116 24.17 -8.38 -10.70
N LEU A 117 23.37 -8.09 -11.73
CA LEU A 117 22.80 -6.75 -11.93
C LEU A 117 21.82 -6.38 -10.81
N ALA A 118 21.02 -7.34 -10.34
CA ALA A 118 20.09 -7.12 -9.22
C ALA A 118 20.82 -6.95 -7.88
N ASP A 119 21.95 -7.64 -7.68
CA ASP A 119 22.82 -7.44 -6.50
C ASP A 119 23.54 -6.08 -6.54
N GLY A 120 23.80 -5.56 -7.75
CA GLY A 120 24.47 -4.29 -7.99
C GLY A 120 23.53 -3.07 -8.01
N VAL A 121 22.24 -3.19 -7.65
CA VAL A 121 21.34 -2.03 -7.64
C VAL A 121 21.83 -0.93 -6.71
N HIS A 122 21.54 0.32 -7.09
CA HIS A 122 21.98 1.48 -6.30
C HIS A 122 21.47 1.43 -4.86
N PRO A 123 22.27 1.82 -3.85
CA PRO A 123 21.89 1.78 -2.43
C PRO A 123 20.56 2.46 -2.09
N SER A 124 20.12 3.44 -2.89
CA SER A 124 18.81 4.08 -2.68
C SER A 124 17.64 3.09 -2.81
N ALA A 125 17.74 2.07 -3.69
CA ALA A 125 16.73 1.02 -3.79
C ALA A 125 16.69 0.18 -2.51
N MET A 126 17.86 -0.16 -1.96
CA MET A 126 17.96 -0.89 -0.68
C MET A 126 17.38 -0.09 0.49
N VAL A 127 17.62 1.23 0.52
CA VAL A 127 17.01 2.13 1.51
C VAL A 127 15.48 2.17 1.34
N ALA A 128 14.99 2.26 0.10
CA ALA A 128 13.55 2.24 -0.17
C ALA A 128 12.92 0.92 0.30
N MET A 129 13.54 -0.23 0.01
CA MET A 129 13.09 -1.55 0.51
C MET A 129 13.06 -1.61 2.04
N GLY A 130 14.12 -1.14 2.70
CA GLY A 130 14.22 -1.12 4.17
C GLY A 130 13.21 -0.19 4.84
N LEU A 131 12.81 0.91 4.19
CA LEU A 131 11.79 1.83 4.69
C LEU A 131 10.38 1.36 4.36
N PHE A 132 10.15 0.75 3.22
CA PHE A 132 8.82 0.31 2.78
C PHE A 132 8.11 -0.52 3.85
N VAL A 133 8.74 -1.63 4.28
CA VAL A 133 8.10 -2.60 5.18
C VAL A 133 7.71 -1.98 6.53
N PRO A 134 8.62 -1.39 7.33
CA PRO A 134 8.25 -0.90 8.65
C PRO A 134 7.29 0.29 8.59
N THR A 135 7.45 1.19 7.63
CA THR A 135 6.66 2.43 7.63
C THR A 135 5.23 2.20 7.17
N HIS A 136 4.98 1.39 6.12
CA HIS A 136 3.59 1.11 5.73
C HIS A 136 2.87 0.24 6.76
N ILE A 137 3.54 -0.76 7.35
CA ILE A 137 2.96 -1.61 8.40
C ILE A 137 2.52 -0.74 9.58
N LEU A 138 3.44 0.04 10.15
CA LEU A 138 3.13 0.92 11.27
C LEU A 138 2.06 1.95 10.90
N GLY A 139 2.15 2.54 9.72
CA GLY A 139 1.18 3.51 9.23
C GLY A 139 -0.24 2.96 9.19
N ILE A 140 -0.45 1.78 8.61
CA ILE A 140 -1.77 1.15 8.50
C ILE A 140 -2.29 0.68 9.87
N VAL A 141 -1.43 0.12 10.72
CA VAL A 141 -1.80 -0.24 12.11
C VAL A 141 -2.29 0.99 12.88
N LEU A 142 -1.61 2.14 12.73
CA LEU A 142 -2.02 3.38 13.38
C LEU A 142 -3.31 3.97 12.78
N ILE A 143 -3.55 3.82 11.46
CA ILE A 143 -4.82 4.20 10.83
C ILE A 143 -5.96 3.36 11.42
N GLY A 144 -5.79 2.05 11.50
CA GLY A 144 -6.77 1.15 12.13
C GLY A 144 -7.01 1.49 13.60
N THR A 145 -5.96 1.81 14.34
CA THR A 145 -6.03 2.25 15.74
C THR A 145 -6.79 3.58 15.89
N LEU A 146 -6.54 4.53 15.01
CA LEU A 146 -7.27 5.80 14.97
C LEU A 146 -8.76 5.56 14.68
N ALA A 147 -9.07 4.73 13.69
CA ALA A 147 -10.45 4.39 13.34
C ALA A 147 -11.19 3.68 14.50
N LEU A 148 -10.49 2.79 15.22
CA LEU A 148 -11.01 2.11 16.40
C LEU A 148 -11.31 3.09 17.54
N ARG A 149 -10.35 3.96 17.89
CA ARG A 149 -10.49 4.95 18.97
C ARG A 149 -11.58 5.98 18.69
N SER A 150 -11.68 6.40 17.44
CA SER A 150 -12.67 7.40 16.99
C SER A 150 -14.03 6.77 16.63
N ARG A 151 -14.19 5.47 16.81
CA ARG A 151 -15.43 4.72 16.48
C ARG A 151 -15.91 4.94 15.04
N LEU A 152 -15.00 5.16 14.11
CA LEU A 152 -15.31 5.35 12.69
C LEU A 152 -15.65 4.03 11.99
N LEU A 153 -15.21 2.91 12.55
CA LEU A 153 -15.43 1.56 12.03
C LEU A 153 -16.05 0.66 13.13
N PRO A 154 -16.83 -0.37 12.74
CA PRO A 154 -17.12 -1.48 13.63
C PRO A 154 -15.82 -2.06 14.20
N ARG A 155 -15.81 -2.47 15.45
CA ARG A 155 -14.61 -2.99 16.13
C ARG A 155 -13.94 -4.11 15.35
N THR A 156 -14.71 -5.03 14.78
CA THR A 156 -14.21 -6.15 13.98
C THR A 156 -13.43 -5.68 12.75
N VAL A 157 -13.96 -4.68 12.02
CA VAL A 157 -13.31 -4.11 10.83
C VAL A 157 -12.05 -3.33 11.20
N ALA A 158 -12.08 -2.57 12.30
CA ALA A 158 -10.90 -1.86 12.77
C ALA A 158 -9.78 -2.83 13.19
N TRP A 159 -10.11 -3.92 13.89
CA TRP A 159 -9.16 -4.97 14.24
C TRP A 159 -8.65 -5.73 13.01
N MET A 160 -9.51 -6.00 12.03
CA MET A 160 -9.08 -6.58 10.75
C MET A 160 -8.02 -5.72 10.08
N LEU A 161 -8.19 -4.39 10.05
CA LEU A 161 -7.22 -3.45 9.49
C LEU A 161 -5.90 -3.43 10.31
N ILE A 162 -5.99 -3.48 11.65
CA ILE A 162 -4.81 -3.52 12.53
C ILE A 162 -4.03 -4.82 12.34
N ILE A 163 -4.71 -5.97 12.28
CA ILE A 163 -4.08 -7.30 12.23
C ILE A 163 -3.54 -7.60 10.82
N SER A 164 -4.12 -7.02 9.77
CA SER A 164 -3.73 -7.28 8.38
C SER A 164 -2.23 -7.09 8.14
N GLN A 165 -1.61 -6.10 8.77
CA GLN A 165 -0.22 -5.77 8.52
C GLN A 165 0.78 -6.66 9.28
N PRO A 166 0.59 -6.96 10.57
CA PRO A 166 1.33 -8.05 11.22
C PRO A 166 1.19 -9.40 10.50
N LEU A 167 -0.01 -9.68 9.97
CA LEU A 167 -0.27 -10.89 9.18
C LEU A 167 0.53 -10.89 7.86
N HIS A 168 0.59 -9.74 7.18
CA HIS A 168 1.46 -9.56 6.02
C HIS A 168 2.93 -9.86 6.37
N LEU A 169 3.46 -9.28 7.44
CA LEU A 169 4.83 -9.55 7.87
C LEU A 169 5.04 -11.04 8.17
N ALA A 170 4.13 -11.68 8.89
CA ALA A 170 4.18 -13.10 9.18
C ALA A 170 4.17 -13.96 7.92
N SER A 171 3.37 -13.58 6.90
CA SER A 171 3.31 -14.30 5.63
C SER A 171 4.59 -14.19 4.82
N VAL A 172 5.23 -13.03 4.82
CA VAL A 172 6.55 -12.83 4.18
C VAL A 172 7.61 -13.70 4.84
N LEU A 173 7.66 -13.71 6.19
CA LEU A 173 8.61 -14.49 6.95
C LEU A 173 8.41 -16.01 6.82
N SER A 174 7.16 -16.45 6.59
CA SER A 174 6.81 -17.88 6.42
C SER A 174 6.77 -18.35 4.97
N GLY A 175 6.95 -17.46 3.99
CA GLY A 175 6.89 -17.80 2.57
C GLY A 175 5.50 -18.22 2.08
N LEU A 176 4.40 -17.68 2.67
CA LEU A 176 3.02 -18.07 2.38
C LEU A 176 2.27 -16.99 1.57
N PRO A 177 2.27 -17.04 0.21
CA PRO A 177 1.64 -16.02 -0.63
C PRO A 177 0.12 -15.92 -0.44
N THR A 178 -0.56 -17.02 -0.16
CA THR A 178 -2.01 -17.02 0.09
C THR A 178 -2.38 -16.27 1.36
N LEU A 179 -1.56 -16.37 2.41
CA LEU A 179 -1.74 -15.63 3.65
C LEU A 179 -1.51 -14.13 3.42
N ASP A 180 -0.53 -13.78 2.60
CA ASP A 180 -0.25 -12.41 2.21
C ASP A 180 -1.38 -11.79 1.39
N PHE A 181 -1.94 -12.56 0.45
CA PHE A 181 -3.15 -12.17 -0.29
C PHE A 181 -4.32 -11.86 0.67
N VAL A 182 -4.55 -12.70 1.68
CA VAL A 182 -5.60 -12.46 2.69
C VAL A 182 -5.30 -11.18 3.49
N ALA A 183 -4.05 -10.98 3.89
CA ALA A 183 -3.63 -9.80 4.65
C ALA A 183 -3.89 -8.49 3.87
N TRP A 184 -3.44 -8.40 2.63
CA TRP A 184 -3.65 -7.22 1.80
C TRP A 184 -5.10 -7.04 1.35
N SER A 185 -5.85 -8.13 1.11
CA SER A 185 -7.30 -8.07 0.85
C SER A 185 -8.06 -7.53 2.07
N SER A 186 -7.66 -7.91 3.27
CA SER A 186 -8.20 -7.35 4.52
C SER A 186 -7.91 -5.86 4.65
N THR A 187 -6.71 -5.41 4.26
CA THR A 187 -6.38 -3.99 4.19
C THR A 187 -7.28 -3.27 3.18
N ALA A 188 -7.47 -3.82 1.98
CA ALA A 188 -8.32 -3.25 0.94
C ALA A 188 -9.77 -3.08 1.42
N LEU A 189 -10.34 -4.11 2.03
CA LEU A 189 -11.70 -4.09 2.59
C LEU A 189 -11.83 -3.07 3.73
N GLY A 190 -10.87 -3.04 4.66
CA GLY A 190 -10.86 -2.10 5.77
C GLY A 190 -10.77 -0.65 5.29
N MET A 191 -9.91 -0.36 4.31
CA MET A 191 -9.77 0.97 3.72
C MET A 191 -11.01 1.38 2.91
N ALA A 192 -11.60 0.46 2.15
CA ALA A 192 -12.86 0.71 1.45
C ALA A 192 -13.99 1.04 2.41
N TRP A 193 -14.10 0.28 3.49
CA TRP A 193 -15.13 0.52 4.52
C TRP A 193 -14.92 1.87 5.21
N LEU A 194 -13.67 2.18 5.58
CA LEU A 194 -13.33 3.47 6.17
C LEU A 194 -13.71 4.62 5.23
N ALA A 195 -13.35 4.53 3.94
CA ALA A 195 -13.74 5.50 2.93
C ALA A 195 -15.27 5.64 2.77
N ALA A 196 -16.01 4.54 2.96
CA ALA A 196 -17.46 4.52 2.87
C ALA A 196 -18.15 5.16 4.09
N THR A 197 -17.56 5.11 5.27
CA THR A 197 -18.14 5.66 6.51
C THR A 197 -17.84 7.13 6.72
N LEU A 198 -16.75 7.64 6.12
CA LEU A 198 -16.35 9.03 6.30
C LEU A 198 -17.31 10.03 5.62
N PRO A 199 -17.58 11.19 6.24
CA PRO A 199 -18.47 12.20 5.67
C PRO A 199 -17.90 12.82 4.38
N PRO A 200 -18.76 13.30 3.45
CA PRO A 200 -18.31 14.08 2.29
C PRO A 200 -17.59 15.37 2.72
N VAL A 201 -16.59 15.78 1.96
CA VAL A 201 -15.79 17.00 2.24
C VAL A 201 -16.64 18.29 2.19
N GLU A 202 -17.75 18.30 1.48
CA GLU A 202 -18.56 19.50 1.20
C GLU A 202 -19.26 20.14 2.41
N ARG A 203 -19.31 19.45 3.57
CA ARG A 203 -20.03 19.97 4.75
C ARG A 203 -19.18 20.78 5.74
N MET A 204 -17.87 20.85 5.56
CA MET A 204 -16.99 21.55 6.53
C MET A 204 -16.73 23.03 6.21
N GLY A 205 -17.17 23.55 5.06
CA GLY A 205 -16.88 24.93 4.63
C GLY A 205 -18.04 25.91 4.73
N HIS A 206 -19.25 25.47 5.07
CA HIS A 206 -20.45 26.36 5.00
C HIS A 206 -20.90 26.91 6.36
N ASP A 207 -20.52 26.28 7.48
CA ASP A 207 -20.96 26.77 8.81
C ASP A 207 -20.11 27.96 9.32
N ASP A 208 -18.84 28.08 8.93
CA ASP A 208 -17.99 29.18 9.40
C ASP A 208 -18.34 30.53 8.74
N SER A 209 -18.90 30.51 7.54
CA SER A 209 -19.30 31.75 6.83
C SER A 209 -20.57 32.37 7.42
N ALA A 210 -21.47 31.56 7.98
CA ALA A 210 -22.69 32.05 8.59
C ALA A 210 -22.45 32.71 9.96
N VAL A 211 -21.45 32.21 10.70
CA VAL A 211 -21.09 32.79 12.02
C VAL A 211 -20.39 34.13 11.87
N LEU A 212 -19.57 34.30 10.83
CA LEU A 212 -18.88 35.57 10.56
C LEU A 212 -19.80 36.67 10.00
N ALA A 213 -20.88 36.29 9.28
CA ALA A 213 -21.86 37.24 8.76
C ALA A 213 -22.73 37.85 9.88
N HIS A 214 -22.98 37.13 10.98
CA HIS A 214 -23.72 37.65 12.15
C HIS A 214 -22.87 38.51 13.09
N ALA A 215 -21.53 38.37 13.06
CA ALA A 215 -20.64 39.14 13.91
C ALA A 215 -20.32 40.57 13.38
N ASN A 216 -20.57 40.82 12.10
CA ASN A 216 -20.26 42.13 11.44
C ASN A 216 -21.51 43.01 11.17
N GLY A 217 -22.68 42.61 11.67
CA GLY A 217 -23.95 43.29 11.43
C GLY A 217 -24.57 43.98 12.70
N GLY A 218 -23.77 44.22 13.75
CA GLY A 218 -24.23 44.90 14.98
C GLY A 218 -23.52 46.23 15.23
#